data_726acc4cc4b235f8466c9bcfaae53f97
#
_entry.id   726acc4cc4b235f8466c9bcfaae53f97
#
_cell.length_a   1.000
_cell.length_b   1.000
_cell.length_c   1.000
_cell.angle_alpha   90.00
_cell.angle_beta   90.00
_cell.angle_gamma   90.00
#
_symmetry.space_group_name_H-M   'P 1'
#
loop_
_entity.id
_entity.type
_entity.pdbx_description
1 polymer ?
#
loop_
_entity_poly.entity_id
_entity_poly.type
_entity_poly.pdbx_seq_one_letter_code
_entity_poly.pdbx_strand_id
1 'polypeptide(L)'
;MDYSSLKPGDKHYRAYIGPPLQYDFMGATQFRLLCSLGLRAHHQVLDLGCGSLRAGRFLINYLEPGNYCGIEPNQWLIDEGIKEQVGDSLIAIKKPRFDTNSEFNTAVFGQNFDFIIAQSIFSHTGNDLIPGALSNIYGSLNDNGIALLTFIKGEKDFDGDGWIYPECVEFTLPKIYEFTANAGF
;
A
#
# COMPACT_ATOMS: atom_id res chain seq x y z
N MET A 1 16.74 9.63 -16.90
CA MET A 1 15.54 9.47 -17.73
C MET A 1 14.59 10.63 -17.42
N ASP A 2 13.97 11.19 -18.45
CA ASP A 2 12.97 12.24 -18.28
C ASP A 2 11.58 11.58 -18.21
N TYR A 3 10.91 11.75 -17.09
CA TYR A 3 9.55 11.22 -16.84
C TYR A 3 8.46 12.27 -17.02
N SER A 4 8.81 13.48 -17.50
CA SER A 4 7.87 14.62 -17.58
C SER A 4 6.73 14.42 -18.57
N SER A 5 6.92 13.55 -19.56
CA SER A 5 5.90 13.22 -20.56
C SER A 5 4.89 12.16 -20.10
N LEU A 6 5.17 11.43 -19.02
CA LEU A 6 4.31 10.37 -18.50
C LEU A 6 3.20 10.95 -17.63
N LYS A 7 2.01 10.36 -17.73
CA LYS A 7 0.83 10.71 -16.91
C LYS A 7 0.53 9.58 -15.92
N PRO A 8 -0.09 9.90 -14.76
CA PRO A 8 -0.61 8.87 -13.87
C PRO A 8 -1.52 7.89 -14.61
N GLY A 9 -1.30 6.58 -14.42
CA GLY A 9 -2.02 5.52 -15.12
C GLY A 9 -1.33 5.00 -16.39
N ASP A 10 -0.30 5.68 -16.92
CA ASP A 10 0.46 5.17 -18.07
C ASP A 10 1.15 3.85 -17.74
N LYS A 11 1.31 2.97 -18.74
CA LYS A 11 1.95 1.65 -18.60
C LYS A 11 3.48 1.79 -18.43
N HIS A 12 3.86 2.35 -17.28
CA HIS A 12 5.23 2.51 -16.83
C HIS A 12 5.25 2.38 -15.30
N TYR A 13 6.20 1.66 -14.72
CA TYR A 13 6.19 1.29 -13.30
C TYR A 13 6.07 2.46 -12.33
N ARG A 14 6.59 3.65 -12.67
CA ARG A 14 6.44 4.86 -11.86
C ARG A 14 5.09 5.55 -12.07
N ALA A 15 4.64 5.60 -13.32
CA ALA A 15 3.44 6.35 -13.70
C ALA A 15 2.16 5.58 -13.37
N TYR A 16 2.20 4.26 -13.46
CA TYR A 16 1.04 3.43 -13.15
C TYR A 16 0.58 3.55 -11.69
N ILE A 17 1.44 3.91 -10.77
CA ILE A 17 1.11 4.03 -9.34
C ILE A 17 1.01 5.50 -8.87
N GLY A 18 0.84 6.44 -9.79
CA GLY A 18 0.63 7.86 -9.51
C GLY A 18 1.60 8.78 -10.26
N PRO A 19 1.74 10.05 -9.85
CA PRO A 19 2.59 11.02 -10.53
C PRO A 19 4.06 10.57 -10.57
N PRO A 20 4.64 10.33 -11.76
CA PRO A 20 5.97 9.70 -11.87
C PRO A 20 7.12 10.55 -11.31
N LEU A 21 6.99 11.89 -11.37
CA LEU A 21 7.97 12.83 -10.80
C LEU A 21 7.96 12.85 -9.27
N GLN A 22 6.86 12.43 -8.64
CA GLN A 22 6.72 12.37 -7.18
C GLN A 22 7.08 10.99 -6.61
N TYR A 23 7.41 10.01 -7.44
CA TYR A 23 7.66 8.64 -7.04
C TYR A 23 8.65 8.53 -5.87
N ASP A 24 9.81 9.17 -6.00
CA ASP A 24 10.87 9.11 -4.99
C ASP A 24 10.48 9.85 -3.71
N PHE A 25 9.91 11.03 -3.84
CA PHE A 25 9.43 11.85 -2.73
C PHE A 25 8.35 11.12 -1.93
N MET A 26 7.36 10.55 -2.61
CA MET A 26 6.26 9.83 -1.96
C MET A 26 6.75 8.58 -1.22
N GLY A 27 7.64 7.79 -1.83
CA GLY A 27 8.22 6.62 -1.17
C GLY A 27 9.00 6.98 0.10
N ALA A 28 9.84 8.01 0.01
CA ALA A 28 10.61 8.52 1.16
C ALA A 28 9.68 9.07 2.27
N THR A 29 8.60 9.76 1.90
CA THR A 29 7.62 10.31 2.86
C THR A 29 6.89 9.19 3.60
N GLN A 30 6.48 8.14 2.91
CA GLN A 30 5.83 6.97 3.50
C GLN A 30 6.75 6.27 4.51
N PHE A 31 7.98 6.00 4.11
CA PHE A 31 8.99 5.40 4.99
C PHE A 31 9.28 6.26 6.21
N ARG A 32 9.47 7.58 6.02
CA ARG A 32 9.69 8.53 7.12
C ARG A 32 8.51 8.53 8.11
N LEU A 33 7.27 8.53 7.60
CA LEU A 33 6.07 8.49 8.46
C LEU A 33 6.05 7.23 9.31
N LEU A 34 6.28 6.06 8.72
CA LEU A 34 6.37 4.80 9.46
C LEU A 34 7.44 4.85 10.55
N CYS A 35 8.65 5.35 10.23
CA CYS A 35 9.72 5.52 11.21
C CYS A 35 9.34 6.48 12.35
N SER A 36 8.61 7.56 12.04
CA SER A 36 8.12 8.53 13.04
C SER A 36 7.07 7.92 13.98
N LEU A 37 6.31 6.92 13.49
CA LEU A 37 5.34 6.16 14.26
C LEU A 37 5.96 4.96 14.99
N GLY A 38 7.28 4.83 14.97
CA GLY A 38 7.98 3.83 15.76
C GLY A 38 8.41 2.58 15.01
N LEU A 39 8.34 2.54 13.66
CA LEU A 39 8.85 1.41 12.89
C LEU A 39 10.31 1.10 13.25
N ARG A 40 10.63 -0.18 13.46
CA ARG A 40 11.96 -0.72 13.68
C ARG A 40 12.20 -1.93 12.77
N ALA A 41 13.47 -2.29 12.58
CA ALA A 41 13.88 -3.34 11.64
C ALA A 41 13.24 -4.71 11.91
N HIS A 42 12.95 -5.03 13.17
CA HIS A 42 12.36 -6.31 13.59
C HIS A 42 10.84 -6.40 13.40
N HIS A 43 10.15 -5.29 13.10
CA HIS A 43 8.71 -5.28 12.93
C HIS A 43 8.27 -5.98 11.63
N GLN A 44 7.11 -6.63 11.68
CA GLN A 44 6.44 -7.22 10.53
C GLN A 44 5.61 -6.15 9.81
N VAL A 45 5.83 -5.97 8.51
CA VAL A 45 5.17 -4.92 7.72
C VAL A 45 4.43 -5.52 6.53
N LEU A 46 3.18 -5.13 6.36
CA LEU A 46 2.39 -5.36 5.14
C LEU A 46 2.23 -4.07 4.36
N ASP A 47 2.61 -4.10 3.08
CA ASP A 47 2.39 -3.04 2.09
C ASP A 47 1.24 -3.47 1.16
N LEU A 48 0.02 -3.02 1.45
CA LEU A 48 -1.19 -3.35 0.71
C LEU A 48 -1.34 -2.41 -0.48
N GLY A 49 -1.26 -2.95 -1.68
CA GLY A 49 -1.08 -2.20 -2.93
C GLY A 49 0.35 -1.70 -3.06
N CYS A 50 1.33 -2.60 -2.88
CA CYS A 50 2.75 -2.24 -2.89
C CYS A 50 3.25 -1.72 -4.24
N GLY A 51 2.47 -1.91 -5.31
CA GLY A 51 2.76 -1.43 -6.65
C GLY A 51 4.15 -1.85 -7.12
N SER A 52 4.88 -0.90 -7.70
CA SER A 52 6.27 -1.09 -8.13
C SER A 52 7.29 -0.86 -7.00
N LEU A 53 6.95 -1.17 -5.78
CA LEU A 53 7.79 -1.08 -4.59
C LEU A 53 8.25 0.36 -4.27
N ARG A 54 7.39 1.34 -4.49
CA ARG A 54 7.71 2.75 -4.23
C ARG A 54 8.13 2.98 -2.77
N ALA A 55 7.38 2.47 -1.79
CA ALA A 55 7.78 2.42 -0.38
C ALA A 55 8.60 1.17 -0.09
N GLY A 56 8.28 0.05 -0.74
CA GLY A 56 8.89 -1.26 -0.56
C GLY A 56 10.41 -1.26 -0.66
N ARG A 57 11.02 -0.49 -1.58
CA ARG A 57 12.48 -0.39 -1.72
C ARG A 57 13.18 0.11 -0.44
N PHE A 58 12.54 1.00 0.32
CA PHE A 58 13.06 1.48 1.60
C PHE A 58 12.79 0.45 2.70
N LEU A 59 11.56 -0.09 2.74
CA LEU A 59 11.12 -1.06 3.74
C LEU A 59 11.91 -2.37 3.64
N ILE A 60 12.04 -2.95 2.44
CA ILE A 60 12.80 -4.18 2.21
C ILE A 60 14.26 -4.01 2.66
N ASN A 61 14.88 -2.85 2.35
CA ASN A 61 16.24 -2.59 2.76
C ASN A 61 16.38 -2.46 4.29
N TYR A 62 15.44 -1.77 4.94
CA TYR A 62 15.49 -1.47 6.37
C TYR A 62 15.13 -2.66 7.26
N LEU A 63 14.09 -3.42 6.92
CA LEU A 63 13.55 -4.50 7.74
C LEU A 63 14.49 -5.72 7.79
N GLU A 64 14.37 -6.51 8.82
CA GLU A 64 15.03 -7.82 8.91
C GLU A 64 14.49 -8.78 7.83
N PRO A 65 15.28 -9.81 7.44
CA PRO A 65 14.87 -10.77 6.43
C PRO A 65 13.53 -11.43 6.75
N GLY A 66 12.60 -11.45 5.79
CA GLY A 66 11.28 -12.05 5.92
C GLY A 66 10.20 -11.15 6.51
N ASN A 67 10.56 -9.93 6.96
CA ASN A 67 9.64 -9.04 7.67
C ASN A 67 8.83 -8.10 6.76
N TYR A 68 9.09 -8.10 5.46
CA TYR A 68 8.29 -7.38 4.48
C TYR A 68 7.36 -8.32 3.73
N CYS A 69 6.06 -7.98 3.70
CA CYS A 69 5.05 -8.59 2.84
C CYS A 69 4.42 -7.52 1.96
N GLY A 70 4.17 -7.82 0.69
CA GLY A 70 3.50 -6.93 -0.26
C GLY A 70 2.36 -7.63 -0.98
N ILE A 71 1.21 -6.94 -1.12
CA ILE A 71 0.10 -7.38 -1.98
C ILE A 71 -0.02 -6.40 -3.14
N GLU A 72 0.00 -6.92 -4.37
CA GLU A 72 -0.22 -6.14 -5.60
C GLU A 72 -0.81 -7.04 -6.68
N PRO A 73 -2.05 -6.82 -7.14
CA PRO A 73 -2.67 -7.66 -8.17
C PRO A 73 -1.90 -7.71 -9.50
N ASN A 74 -1.15 -6.68 -9.82
CA ASN A 74 -0.40 -6.58 -11.06
C ASN A 74 1.04 -7.11 -10.89
N GLN A 75 1.27 -8.40 -11.11
CA GLN A 75 2.59 -9.03 -10.98
C GLN A 75 3.71 -8.24 -11.69
N TRP A 76 3.43 -7.66 -12.88
CA TRP A 76 4.42 -6.91 -13.62
C TRP A 76 4.96 -5.68 -12.88
N LEU A 77 4.15 -5.07 -11.97
CA LEU A 77 4.63 -3.95 -11.14
C LEU A 77 5.64 -4.44 -10.10
N ILE A 78 5.38 -5.59 -9.48
CA ILE A 78 6.33 -6.21 -8.55
C ILE A 78 7.63 -6.53 -9.28
N ASP A 79 7.55 -7.16 -10.45
CA ASP A 79 8.73 -7.54 -11.25
C ASP A 79 9.57 -6.34 -11.65
N GLU A 80 8.94 -5.28 -12.17
CA GLU A 80 9.63 -4.02 -12.50
C GLU A 80 10.17 -3.32 -11.24
N GLY A 81 9.43 -3.36 -10.12
CA GLY A 81 9.89 -2.82 -8.85
C GLY A 81 11.12 -3.55 -8.32
N ILE A 82 11.16 -4.87 -8.41
CA ILE A 82 12.34 -5.67 -8.05
C ILE A 82 13.52 -5.29 -8.96
N LYS A 83 13.31 -5.32 -10.26
CA LYS A 83 14.35 -5.07 -11.26
C LYS A 83 14.95 -3.66 -11.14
N GLU A 84 14.10 -2.64 -11.06
CA GLU A 84 14.50 -1.23 -11.20
C GLU A 84 14.80 -0.55 -9.84
N GLN A 85 14.30 -1.08 -8.72
CA GLN A 85 14.34 -0.38 -7.44
C GLN A 85 15.05 -1.15 -6.32
N VAL A 86 15.01 -2.50 -6.34
CA VAL A 86 15.51 -3.32 -5.23
C VAL A 86 16.71 -4.14 -5.64
N GLY A 87 16.62 -4.88 -6.73
CA GLY A 87 17.64 -5.80 -7.24
C GLY A 87 17.56 -7.20 -6.62
N ASP A 88 17.86 -8.20 -7.46
CA ASP A 88 17.75 -9.63 -7.10
C ASP A 88 18.61 -10.02 -5.90
N SER A 89 19.79 -9.42 -5.74
CA SER A 89 20.69 -9.70 -4.62
C SER A 89 20.05 -9.32 -3.28
N LEU A 90 19.36 -8.16 -3.20
CA LEU A 90 18.70 -7.72 -1.99
C LEU A 90 17.46 -8.56 -1.71
N ILE A 91 16.71 -8.94 -2.74
CA ILE A 91 15.59 -9.88 -2.63
C ILE A 91 16.04 -11.23 -2.05
N ALA A 92 17.14 -11.78 -2.54
CA ALA A 92 17.69 -13.05 -2.04
C ALA A 92 18.11 -12.96 -0.57
N ILE A 93 18.66 -11.83 -0.13
CA ILE A 93 19.07 -11.59 1.26
C ILE A 93 17.86 -11.34 2.16
N LYS A 94 16.97 -10.42 1.75
CA LYS A 94 15.87 -9.92 2.59
C LYS A 94 14.62 -10.81 2.56
N LYS A 95 14.46 -11.63 1.53
CA LYS A 95 13.39 -12.62 1.38
C LYS A 95 11.99 -12.02 1.60
N PRO A 96 11.65 -10.89 0.96
CA PRO A 96 10.31 -10.36 1.04
C PRO A 96 9.31 -11.36 0.46
N ARG A 97 8.06 -11.32 0.94
CA ARG A 97 6.98 -12.17 0.42
C ARG A 97 5.98 -11.33 -0.33
N PHE A 98 5.49 -11.84 -1.46
CA PHE A 98 4.51 -11.16 -2.29
C PHE A 98 3.32 -12.05 -2.56
N ASP A 99 2.15 -11.43 -2.73
CA ASP A 99 0.91 -12.07 -3.16
C ASP A 99 0.18 -11.18 -4.16
N THR A 100 -0.57 -11.78 -5.09
CA THR A 100 -1.24 -11.05 -6.18
C THR A 100 -2.76 -11.09 -6.08
N ASN A 101 -3.33 -11.38 -4.90
CA ASN A 101 -4.77 -11.34 -4.74
C ASN A 101 -5.33 -9.90 -4.89
N SER A 102 -6.54 -9.80 -5.42
CA SER A 102 -7.29 -8.56 -5.62
C SER A 102 -8.41 -8.34 -4.60
N GLU A 103 -8.59 -9.29 -3.68
CA GLU A 103 -9.69 -9.27 -2.69
C GLU A 103 -9.28 -8.66 -1.34
N PHE A 104 -8.14 -7.98 -1.28
CA PHE A 104 -7.58 -7.45 -0.02
C PHE A 104 -7.38 -8.52 1.06
N ASN A 105 -7.16 -9.77 0.66
CA ASN A 105 -6.96 -10.89 1.59
C ASN A 105 -5.56 -10.81 2.21
N THR A 106 -5.46 -10.20 3.37
CA THR A 106 -4.20 -10.03 4.12
C THR A 106 -3.76 -11.30 4.84
N ALA A 107 -4.69 -12.24 5.08
CA ALA A 107 -4.43 -13.50 5.77
C ALA A 107 -3.60 -14.52 4.95
N VAL A 108 -3.36 -14.28 3.66
CA VAL A 108 -2.56 -15.15 2.77
C VAL A 108 -1.15 -15.41 3.30
N PHE A 109 -0.62 -14.51 4.11
CA PHE A 109 0.73 -14.66 4.68
C PHE A 109 0.78 -15.53 5.95
N GLY A 110 -0.37 -15.87 6.56
CA GLY A 110 -0.46 -16.70 7.77
C GLY A 110 0.19 -16.08 9.00
N GLN A 111 0.23 -14.75 9.09
CA GLN A 111 0.81 -14.01 10.22
C GLN A 111 0.08 -12.68 10.40
N ASN A 112 0.28 -12.04 11.56
CA ASN A 112 -0.14 -10.67 11.85
C ASN A 112 1.03 -9.70 11.67
N PHE A 113 0.70 -8.40 11.61
CA PHE A 113 1.63 -7.33 11.28
C PHE A 113 1.65 -6.25 12.36
N ASP A 114 2.83 -5.68 12.60
CA ASP A 114 3.00 -4.51 13.48
C ASP A 114 2.62 -3.22 12.76
N PHE A 115 2.83 -3.18 11.43
CA PHE A 115 2.44 -2.08 10.57
C PHE A 115 1.79 -2.59 9.29
N ILE A 116 0.65 -2.00 8.94
CA ILE A 116 0.03 -2.19 7.63
C ILE A 116 -0.09 -0.81 6.97
N ILE A 117 0.44 -0.67 5.76
CA ILE A 117 0.30 0.55 4.97
C ILE A 117 -0.56 0.28 3.73
N ALA A 118 -1.56 1.14 3.47
CA ALA A 118 -2.36 1.14 2.25
C ALA A 118 -2.39 2.57 1.68
N GLN A 119 -1.37 2.87 0.88
CA GLN A 119 -1.19 4.20 0.30
C GLN A 119 -1.84 4.31 -1.07
N SER A 120 -2.76 5.26 -1.22
CA SER A 120 -3.51 5.51 -2.45
C SER A 120 -4.33 4.30 -2.92
N ILE A 121 -4.83 3.51 -1.97
CA ILE A 121 -5.74 2.39 -2.24
C ILE A 121 -7.18 2.87 -2.10
N PHE A 122 -7.55 3.40 -0.94
CA PHE A 122 -8.92 3.85 -0.69
C PHE A 122 -9.32 5.13 -1.44
N SER A 123 -8.38 5.80 -2.09
CA SER A 123 -8.65 6.85 -3.07
C SER A 123 -9.15 6.33 -4.43
N HIS A 124 -9.20 5.01 -4.62
CA HIS A 124 -9.66 4.36 -5.85
C HIS A 124 -10.69 3.26 -5.59
N THR A 125 -11.17 3.13 -4.35
CA THR A 125 -12.01 2.01 -3.90
C THR A 125 -13.43 2.48 -3.60
N GLY A 126 -14.43 1.83 -4.18
CA GLY A 126 -15.85 2.09 -3.95
C GLY A 126 -16.37 1.53 -2.62
N ASN A 127 -17.63 1.86 -2.32
CA ASN A 127 -18.28 1.57 -1.03
C ASN A 127 -18.37 0.08 -0.70
N ASP A 128 -18.53 -0.77 -1.71
CA ASP A 128 -18.66 -2.22 -1.57
C ASP A 128 -17.38 -2.91 -1.09
N LEU A 129 -16.22 -2.40 -1.49
CA LEU A 129 -14.92 -3.01 -1.21
C LEU A 129 -14.28 -2.54 0.11
N ILE A 130 -14.52 -1.27 0.51
CA ILE A 130 -13.87 -0.65 1.68
C ILE A 130 -14.12 -1.44 2.97
N PRO A 131 -15.36 -1.84 3.33
CA PRO A 131 -15.61 -2.53 4.59
C PRO A 131 -14.86 -3.86 4.70
N GLY A 132 -14.85 -4.65 3.63
CA GLY A 132 -14.12 -5.92 3.58
C GLY A 132 -12.60 -5.73 3.69
N ALA A 133 -12.05 -4.75 2.96
CA ALA A 133 -10.64 -4.42 3.01
C ALA A 133 -10.20 -3.99 4.42
N LEU A 134 -10.96 -3.08 5.05
CA LEU A 134 -10.67 -2.61 6.41
C LEU A 134 -10.80 -3.72 7.46
N SER A 135 -11.80 -4.60 7.34
CA SER A 135 -11.95 -5.76 8.22
C SER A 135 -10.76 -6.71 8.11
N ASN A 136 -10.29 -6.99 6.90
CA ASN A 136 -9.10 -7.82 6.67
C ASN A 136 -7.84 -7.17 7.26
N ILE A 137 -7.66 -5.86 7.07
CA ILE A 137 -6.55 -5.11 7.65
C ILE A 137 -6.58 -5.19 9.16
N TYR A 138 -7.72 -4.88 9.79
CA TYR A 138 -7.87 -4.93 11.25
C TYR A 138 -7.59 -6.33 11.80
N GLY A 139 -8.16 -7.37 11.19
CA GLY A 139 -7.97 -8.76 11.59
C GLY A 139 -6.54 -9.29 11.43
N SER A 140 -5.69 -8.59 10.67
CA SER A 140 -4.28 -8.95 10.45
C SER A 140 -3.31 -8.08 11.24
N LEU A 141 -3.77 -7.13 12.05
CA LEU A 141 -2.91 -6.36 12.96
C LEU A 141 -2.58 -7.16 14.22
N ASN A 142 -1.37 -6.96 14.75
CA ASN A 142 -1.02 -7.31 16.12
C ASN A 142 -1.77 -6.38 17.10
N ASP A 143 -1.88 -6.76 18.38
CA ASP A 143 -2.63 -6.02 19.44
C ASP A 143 -2.28 -4.53 19.52
N ASN A 144 -1.04 -4.15 19.24
CA ASN A 144 -0.57 -2.75 19.21
C ASN A 144 -0.14 -2.33 17.80
N GLY A 145 -0.62 -3.04 16.78
CA GLY A 145 -0.29 -2.75 15.39
C GLY A 145 -0.92 -1.44 14.91
N ILE A 146 -0.27 -0.83 13.94
CA ILE A 146 -0.69 0.46 13.36
C ILE A 146 -1.02 0.27 11.88
N ALA A 147 -2.23 0.69 11.48
CA ALA A 147 -2.61 0.80 10.07
C ALA A 147 -2.47 2.25 9.58
N LEU A 148 -1.70 2.46 8.50
CA LEU A 148 -1.59 3.75 7.81
C LEU A 148 -2.41 3.69 6.53
N LEU A 149 -3.57 4.30 6.57
CA LEU A 149 -4.55 4.26 5.49
C LEU A 149 -4.73 5.67 4.92
N THR A 150 -4.74 5.80 3.59
CA THR A 150 -4.97 7.11 2.96
C THR A 150 -6.29 7.15 2.23
N PHE A 151 -7.06 8.20 2.51
CA PHE A 151 -8.29 8.58 1.83
C PHE A 151 -8.15 9.99 1.25
N ILE A 152 -8.89 10.30 0.20
CA ILE A 152 -9.07 11.69 -0.22
C ILE A 152 -10.31 12.22 0.51
N LYS A 153 -10.08 13.29 1.28
CA LYS A 153 -11.16 14.00 1.96
C LYS A 153 -11.90 14.89 0.97
N GLY A 154 -13.20 14.67 0.83
CA GLY A 154 -14.14 15.48 0.06
C GLY A 154 -15.21 16.15 0.89
N GLU A 155 -16.09 16.89 0.20
CA GLU A 155 -17.30 17.50 0.77
C GLU A 155 -18.53 16.62 0.61
N LYS A 156 -18.45 15.59 -0.27
CA LYS A 156 -19.50 14.60 -0.53
C LYS A 156 -18.89 13.22 -0.52
N ASP A 157 -19.73 12.24 -0.20
CA ASP A 157 -19.33 10.84 -0.27
C ASP A 157 -19.51 10.34 -1.70
N PHE A 158 -18.52 9.60 -2.19
CA PHE A 158 -18.67 8.80 -3.39
C PHE A 158 -19.71 7.70 -3.12
N ASP A 159 -20.68 7.51 -4.03
CA ASP A 159 -21.79 6.57 -3.89
C ASP A 159 -21.69 5.33 -4.81
N GLY A 160 -20.58 5.22 -5.55
CA GLY A 160 -20.31 4.10 -6.45
C GLY A 160 -19.57 2.93 -5.80
N ASP A 161 -19.47 1.86 -6.58
CA ASP A 161 -18.87 0.59 -6.20
C ASP A 161 -17.65 0.24 -7.05
N GLY A 162 -16.87 -0.75 -6.61
CA GLY A 162 -15.78 -1.36 -7.36
C GLY A 162 -14.46 -0.60 -7.29
N TRP A 163 -13.56 -0.95 -8.19
CA TRP A 163 -12.23 -0.34 -8.33
C TRP A 163 -12.26 0.72 -9.44
N ILE A 164 -11.94 1.98 -9.11
CA ILE A 164 -12.17 3.17 -9.95
C ILE A 164 -10.90 3.69 -10.63
N TYR A 165 -9.77 3.05 -10.39
CA TYR A 165 -8.48 3.49 -10.95
C TYR A 165 -8.52 3.62 -12.50
N PRO A 166 -7.92 4.66 -13.13
CA PRO A 166 -7.02 5.66 -12.53
C PRO A 166 -7.72 6.89 -11.93
N GLU A 167 -9.06 7.00 -12.04
CA GLU A 167 -9.82 8.07 -11.39
C GLU A 167 -9.75 7.94 -9.88
N CYS A 168 -10.02 9.05 -9.19
CA CYS A 168 -10.03 9.10 -7.73
C CYS A 168 -11.43 9.28 -7.19
N VAL A 169 -11.67 8.71 -6.01
CA VAL A 169 -12.88 8.89 -5.22
C VAL A 169 -12.56 9.64 -3.93
N GLU A 170 -13.54 10.35 -3.40
CA GLU A 170 -13.42 11.11 -2.16
C GLU A 170 -14.55 10.78 -1.20
N PHE A 171 -14.29 10.92 0.10
CA PHE A 171 -15.27 10.71 1.16
C PHE A 171 -15.20 11.83 2.18
N THR A 172 -16.33 12.12 2.83
CA THR A 172 -16.36 13.04 3.97
C THR A 172 -15.66 12.41 5.19
N LEU A 173 -15.16 13.24 6.11
CA LEU A 173 -14.56 12.72 7.34
C LEU A 173 -15.54 11.86 8.15
N PRO A 174 -16.83 12.22 8.32
CA PRO A 174 -17.79 11.34 9.00
C PRO A 174 -17.88 9.96 8.36
N LYS A 175 -17.88 9.87 7.03
CA LYS A 175 -17.94 8.60 6.32
C LYS A 175 -16.67 7.76 6.50
N ILE A 176 -15.50 8.40 6.45
CA ILE A 176 -14.23 7.71 6.72
C ILE A 176 -14.20 7.14 8.15
N TYR A 177 -14.66 7.92 9.14
CA TYR A 177 -14.78 7.44 10.53
C TYR A 177 -15.79 6.31 10.69
N GLU A 178 -16.92 6.37 9.97
CA GLU A 178 -17.90 5.28 9.93
C GLU A 178 -17.27 3.98 9.43
N PHE A 179 -16.57 4.03 8.30
CA PHE A 179 -15.87 2.86 7.74
C PHE A 179 -14.86 2.27 8.72
N THR A 180 -14.00 3.10 9.31
CA THR A 180 -12.95 2.62 10.21
C THR A 180 -13.51 2.09 11.51
N ALA A 181 -14.49 2.77 12.13
CA ALA A 181 -15.13 2.32 13.35
C ALA A 181 -15.90 0.99 13.18
N ASN A 182 -16.59 0.81 12.04
CA ASN A 182 -17.29 -0.44 11.73
C ASN A 182 -16.33 -1.63 11.54
N ALA A 183 -15.08 -1.37 11.15
CA ALA A 183 -14.04 -2.39 11.00
C ALA A 183 -13.31 -2.70 12.34
N GLY A 184 -13.48 -1.90 13.38
CA GLY A 184 -12.90 -2.11 14.71
C GLY A 184 -11.76 -1.17 15.10
N PHE A 185 -11.42 -0.15 14.25
CA PHE A 185 -10.42 0.87 14.55
C PHE A 185 -10.88 1.93 15.51
#